data_41eae34a7a0612c96f45d1174279bb19
#
_entry.id   41eae34a7a0612c96f45d1174279bb19
#
_cell.length_a   1.000
_cell.length_b   1.000
_cell.length_c   1.000
_cell.angle_alpha   90.00
_cell.angle_beta   90.00
_cell.angle_gamma   90.00
#
_symmetry.space_group_name_H-M   'P 1'
#
loop_
_entity.id
_entity.type
_entity.pdbx_description
1 polymer ?
#
loop_
_entity_poly.entity_id
_entity_poly.type
_entity_poly.pdbx_seq_one_letter_code
_entity_poly.pdbx_strand_id
1 'polypeptide(L)'
;MFKKKNIHLLLISSLSLTIASVHAETLLVTIPGSGGPMMRGAHASFSTMMPQQITLMKVNLSPEQKAEKVSKISKALKSTQQTPNFNMPAIGHSTQKQLDMAGVPVHNQGSHGSCATFANAGAVDAYFGLTSAYNQMSELCNLELGKYINNPDAMGGWEGSWGTKVLGQITTYGFMSRDQQSQMIDGAYVCGGLLHYPTYNAKETGSDMTPEVFQQFSDKRFTDKDWRKIPIYGSFTLSMVKRALNLGHRVTLGSLLAVVPKGSTKGRPGDLVIGGSYNGAPDDAWVMIPEVKEFVEQESSGGHEMIITGYNDNACAEITFGVGSGKQQCGLLTLRNSWGENAGDHGNYYMTYDFFKVMVMEVQEIGRKQ
;
A
#
# COMPACT_ATOMS: atom_id res chain seq x y z
N MET A 1 -49.49 13.38 -57.02
CA MET A 1 -48.63 14.38 -56.42
C MET A 1 -47.96 13.79 -55.18
N PHE A 2 -46.82 13.09 -55.37
CA PHE A 2 -46.12 12.38 -54.29
C PHE A 2 -44.86 13.20 -53.92
N LYS A 3 -44.78 13.64 -52.64
CA LYS A 3 -43.63 14.32 -52.06
C LYS A 3 -42.55 13.32 -51.74
N LYS A 4 -41.37 13.42 -52.35
CA LYS A 4 -40.15 12.70 -51.99
C LYS A 4 -39.62 13.24 -50.64
N LYS A 5 -39.51 12.37 -49.61
CA LYS A 5 -38.78 12.65 -48.38
C LYS A 5 -37.30 12.35 -48.61
N ASN A 6 -36.44 13.33 -48.46
CA ASN A 6 -35.00 13.17 -48.43
C ASN A 6 -34.61 12.55 -47.07
N ILE A 7 -34.01 11.37 -47.11
CA ILE A 7 -33.37 10.72 -45.95
C ILE A 7 -31.91 11.17 -45.97
N HIS A 8 -31.54 12.02 -45.03
CA HIS A 8 -30.12 12.31 -44.75
C HIS A 8 -29.51 11.14 -44.00
N LEU A 9 -28.61 10.43 -44.67
CA LEU A 9 -27.78 9.38 -44.08
C LEU A 9 -26.67 10.10 -43.27
N LEU A 10 -26.77 10.08 -41.95
CA LEU A 10 -25.69 10.49 -41.06
C LEU A 10 -24.61 9.36 -41.06
N LEU A 11 -23.49 9.65 -41.70
CA LEU A 11 -22.28 8.85 -41.53
C LEU A 11 -21.76 9.08 -40.12
N ILE A 12 -21.98 8.09 -39.24
CA ILE A 12 -21.30 8.02 -37.95
C ILE A 12 -19.90 7.45 -38.24
N SER A 13 -18.90 8.33 -38.26
CA SER A 13 -17.50 7.92 -38.23
C SER A 13 -17.20 7.26 -36.88
N SER A 14 -17.07 5.96 -36.90
CA SER A 14 -16.54 5.22 -35.76
C SER A 14 -15.08 5.62 -35.53
N LEU A 15 -14.87 6.54 -34.59
CA LEU A 15 -13.55 6.79 -34.02
C LEU A 15 -13.17 5.54 -33.23
N SER A 16 -12.39 4.65 -33.83
CA SER A 16 -11.73 3.56 -33.10
C SER A 16 -10.72 4.20 -32.16
N LEU A 17 -11.12 4.37 -30.89
CA LEU A 17 -10.17 4.61 -29.81
C LEU A 17 -9.28 3.35 -29.73
N THR A 18 -8.06 3.45 -30.26
CA THR A 18 -6.99 2.53 -29.91
C THR A 18 -6.66 2.79 -28.45
N ILE A 19 -7.20 1.94 -27.57
CA ILE A 19 -6.77 1.89 -26.17
C ILE A 19 -5.34 1.38 -26.23
N ALA A 20 -4.37 2.30 -26.13
CA ALA A 20 -2.99 1.93 -25.88
C ALA A 20 -3.00 1.18 -24.55
N SER A 21 -2.52 -0.08 -24.56
CA SER A 21 -2.30 -0.85 -23.35
C SER A 21 -1.33 -0.08 -22.46
N VAL A 22 -1.85 0.53 -21.41
CA VAL A 22 -1.03 1.21 -20.40
C VAL A 22 -0.40 0.10 -19.57
N HIS A 23 0.80 -0.32 -19.93
CA HIS A 23 1.61 -1.13 -19.06
C HIS A 23 1.89 -0.30 -17.81
N ALA A 24 1.56 -0.82 -16.64
CA ALA A 24 1.92 -0.18 -15.37
C ALA A 24 3.44 -0.05 -15.32
N GLU A 25 3.95 1.17 -15.37
CA GLU A 25 5.37 1.39 -15.15
C GLU A 25 5.69 1.08 -13.69
N THR A 26 6.83 0.43 -13.45
CA THR A 26 7.29 0.07 -12.12
C THR A 26 8.61 0.74 -11.80
N LEU A 27 8.86 0.96 -10.51
CA LEU A 27 10.12 1.47 -9.97
C LEU A 27 10.73 0.40 -9.07
N LEU A 28 11.95 -0.02 -9.37
CA LEU A 28 12.75 -0.81 -8.44
C LEU A 28 13.37 0.12 -7.42
N VAL A 29 13.04 -0.06 -6.16
CA VAL A 29 13.49 0.79 -5.07
C VAL A 29 14.22 -0.02 -4.00
N THR A 30 15.13 0.63 -3.29
CA THR A 30 15.85 0.05 -2.14
C THR A 30 15.24 0.59 -0.85
N ILE A 31 14.94 -0.31 0.09
CA ILE A 31 14.47 0.04 1.42
C ILE A 31 15.67 0.36 2.29
N PRO A 32 15.84 1.61 2.78
CA PRO A 32 16.92 1.96 3.70
C PRO A 32 16.81 1.14 5.00
N GLY A 33 17.97 0.80 5.59
CA GLY A 33 18.01 0.13 6.90
C GLY A 33 17.51 -1.32 6.93
N SER A 34 17.08 -1.90 5.82
CA SER A 34 16.56 -3.28 5.75
C SER A 34 17.63 -4.37 5.70
N GLY A 35 18.84 -4.10 6.15
CA GLY A 35 19.85 -5.14 6.38
C GLY A 35 19.48 -5.96 7.61
N GLY A 36 19.36 -7.28 7.44
CA GLY A 36 18.88 -8.19 8.50
C GLY A 36 19.65 -8.13 9.82
N PRO A 37 19.21 -8.84 10.87
CA PRO A 37 19.65 -8.65 12.24
C PRO A 37 21.14 -8.85 12.38
N MET A 38 21.83 -7.91 13.08
CA MET A 38 23.10 -8.20 13.69
C MET A 38 22.87 -9.32 14.72
N MET A 39 23.14 -10.55 14.35
CA MET A 39 23.30 -11.62 15.32
C MET A 39 24.46 -11.23 16.23
N ARG A 40 24.17 -10.82 17.44
CA ARG A 40 25.16 -10.75 18.53
C ARG A 40 25.51 -12.19 18.93
N GLY A 41 26.48 -12.80 18.25
CA GLY A 41 27.02 -14.11 18.56
C GLY A 41 28.37 -14.29 17.87
N ALA A 42 29.39 -14.65 18.61
CA ALA A 42 30.74 -14.92 18.13
C ALA A 42 30.69 -16.05 17.06
N HIS A 43 31.20 -15.74 15.85
CA HIS A 43 31.26 -16.53 14.59
C HIS A 43 30.22 -16.22 13.54
N ALA A 44 29.77 -14.98 13.40
CA ALA A 44 29.12 -14.53 12.19
C ALA A 44 30.20 -14.17 11.15
N SER A 45 30.35 -15.00 10.11
CA SER A 45 30.95 -14.56 8.86
C SER A 45 30.12 -13.37 8.36
N PHE A 46 30.77 -12.24 8.08
CA PHE A 46 30.15 -11.05 7.53
C PHE A 46 29.59 -11.34 6.13
N SER A 47 28.41 -11.92 6.08
CA SER A 47 27.54 -11.73 4.94
C SER A 47 26.97 -10.33 5.10
N THR A 48 27.48 -9.35 4.35
CA THR A 48 26.82 -8.06 4.15
C THR A 48 25.45 -8.35 3.53
N MET A 49 24.41 -8.40 4.37
CA MET A 49 23.05 -8.58 3.88
C MET A 49 22.75 -7.38 2.97
N MET A 50 22.49 -7.69 1.71
CA MET A 50 22.11 -6.69 0.73
C MET A 50 20.82 -6.01 1.20
N PRO A 51 20.71 -4.67 1.09
CA PRO A 51 19.46 -3.98 1.34
C PRO A 51 18.33 -4.59 0.51
N GLN A 52 17.15 -4.73 1.10
CA GLN A 52 16.01 -5.29 0.40
C GLN A 52 15.59 -4.37 -0.74
N GLN A 53 15.39 -4.95 -1.92
CA GLN A 53 14.82 -4.26 -3.07
C GLN A 53 13.39 -4.71 -3.29
N ILE A 54 12.53 -3.76 -3.59
CA ILE A 54 11.12 -4.01 -3.91
C ILE A 54 10.73 -3.27 -5.19
N THR A 55 9.67 -3.74 -5.82
CA THR A 55 9.02 -3.06 -6.92
C THR A 55 7.87 -2.22 -6.41
N LEU A 56 7.80 -0.95 -6.79
CA LEU A 56 6.65 -0.08 -6.57
C LEU A 56 5.95 0.22 -7.90
N MET A 57 4.63 0.28 -7.87
CA MET A 57 3.85 0.79 -9.00
C MET A 57 4.15 2.28 -9.19
N LYS A 58 4.59 2.69 -10.39
CA LYS A 58 4.71 4.10 -10.71
C LYS A 58 3.33 4.72 -10.83
N VAL A 59 3.08 5.77 -10.06
CA VAL A 59 1.82 6.51 -10.11
C VAL A 59 1.99 7.73 -11.02
N ASN A 60 1.41 7.66 -12.21
CA ASN A 60 1.44 8.76 -13.16
C ASN A 60 0.41 9.81 -12.77
N LEU A 61 0.87 10.95 -12.25
CA LEU A 61 0.04 12.10 -11.95
C LEU A 61 -0.14 12.95 -13.21
N SER A 62 -1.37 13.42 -13.48
CA SER A 62 -1.55 14.47 -14.49
C SER A 62 -0.79 15.74 -14.08
N PRO A 63 -0.48 16.66 -15.03
CA PRO A 63 0.17 17.93 -14.68
C PRO A 63 -0.58 18.69 -13.58
N GLU A 64 -1.91 18.69 -13.60
CA GLU A 64 -2.77 19.35 -12.61
C GLU A 64 -2.66 18.66 -11.25
N GLN A 65 -2.74 17.34 -11.21
CA GLN A 65 -2.60 16.54 -9.98
C GLN A 65 -1.20 16.73 -9.35
N LYS A 66 -0.16 16.76 -10.18
CA LYS A 66 1.21 17.03 -9.74
C LYS A 66 1.32 18.44 -9.15
N ALA A 67 0.83 19.46 -9.85
CA ALA A 67 0.87 20.84 -9.36
C ALA A 67 0.10 21.00 -8.03
N GLU A 68 -1.08 20.38 -7.91
CA GLU A 68 -1.85 20.35 -6.67
C GLU A 68 -1.09 19.67 -5.53
N LYS A 69 -0.49 18.51 -5.79
CA LYS A 69 0.31 17.75 -4.82
C LYS A 69 1.50 18.60 -4.33
N VAL A 70 2.28 19.16 -5.23
CA VAL A 70 3.43 20.04 -4.95
C VAL A 70 3.01 21.27 -4.13
N SER A 71 1.87 21.89 -4.46
CA SER A 71 1.31 22.99 -3.68
C SER A 71 0.97 22.58 -2.25
N LYS A 72 0.33 21.40 -2.07
CA LYS A 72 0.00 20.86 -0.75
C LYS A 72 1.26 20.54 0.07
N ILE A 73 2.28 19.94 -0.55
CA ILE A 73 3.59 19.71 0.10
C ILE A 73 4.20 21.03 0.55
N SER A 74 4.22 22.05 -0.31
CA SER A 74 4.78 23.38 0.02
C SER A 74 4.06 24.05 1.19
N LYS A 75 2.73 23.85 1.32
CA LYS A 75 1.96 24.35 2.48
C LYS A 75 2.30 23.57 3.75
N ALA A 76 2.40 22.24 3.67
CA ALA A 76 2.78 21.40 4.81
C ALA A 76 4.17 21.76 5.34
N LEU A 77 5.15 21.92 4.45
CA LEU A 77 6.52 22.34 4.83
C LEU A 77 6.57 23.71 5.55
N LYS A 78 5.68 24.63 5.21
CA LYS A 78 5.57 25.92 5.92
C LYS A 78 4.93 25.76 7.30
N SER A 79 3.97 24.86 7.44
CA SER A 79 3.28 24.61 8.73
C SER A 79 4.16 23.86 9.73
N THR A 80 5.01 22.94 9.26
CA THR A 80 5.96 22.19 10.11
C THR A 80 7.08 23.05 10.68
N GLN A 81 7.33 24.23 10.10
CA GLN A 81 8.27 25.22 10.65
C GLN A 81 7.68 26.03 11.81
N GLN A 82 6.36 26.00 12.01
CA GLN A 82 5.69 26.61 13.14
C GLN A 82 5.47 25.54 14.21
N THR A 83 5.83 25.85 15.46
CA THR A 83 5.54 24.96 16.61
C THR A 83 4.13 24.44 16.55
N PRO A 84 3.91 23.13 16.78
CA PRO A 84 2.59 22.53 16.66
C PRO A 84 1.61 23.24 17.59
N ASN A 85 0.66 23.96 17.02
CA ASN A 85 -0.48 24.47 17.78
C ASN A 85 -1.47 23.29 17.91
N PHE A 86 -1.29 22.46 18.95
CA PHE A 86 -2.16 21.32 19.29
C PHE A 86 -3.53 21.77 19.84
N ASN A 87 -4.12 22.83 19.31
CA ASN A 87 -5.44 23.30 19.68
C ASN A 87 -6.50 22.74 18.72
N MET A 88 -6.70 21.42 18.75
CA MET A 88 -8.03 20.84 18.51
C MET A 88 -8.24 19.67 19.48
N PRO A 89 -8.84 19.90 20.64
CA PRO A 89 -9.50 18.81 21.33
C PRO A 89 -10.67 18.39 20.45
N ALA A 90 -10.51 17.31 19.69
CA ALA A 90 -11.64 16.61 19.13
C ALA A 90 -12.47 16.14 20.34
N ILE A 91 -13.60 16.76 20.54
CA ILE A 91 -14.52 16.46 21.64
C ILE A 91 -14.75 14.94 21.66
N GLY A 92 -14.25 14.27 22.71
CA GLY A 92 -14.54 12.86 22.96
C GLY A 92 -13.63 11.82 22.33
N HIS A 93 -12.49 12.18 21.69
CA HIS A 93 -11.55 11.18 21.14
C HIS A 93 -10.27 11.11 21.98
N SER A 94 -9.79 9.86 22.20
CA SER A 94 -8.48 9.62 22.77
C SER A 94 -7.38 10.30 21.92
N THR A 95 -6.32 10.79 22.57
CA THR A 95 -5.13 11.32 21.88
C THR A 95 -4.27 10.23 21.24
N GLN A 96 -4.56 8.98 21.57
CA GLN A 96 -3.87 7.82 21.00
C GLN A 96 -4.78 6.59 20.94
N LYS A 97 -4.53 5.74 19.98
CA LYS A 97 -5.16 4.42 19.85
C LYS A 97 -4.18 3.49 19.16
N GLN A 98 -4.04 2.29 19.69
CA GLN A 98 -3.30 1.21 19.03
C GLN A 98 -4.20 -0.01 18.97
N LEU A 99 -4.34 -0.59 17.79
CA LEU A 99 -4.94 -1.89 17.56
C LEU A 99 -3.81 -2.89 17.31
N ASP A 100 -3.93 -4.07 17.92
CA ASP A 100 -3.10 -5.19 17.49
C ASP A 100 -3.54 -5.74 16.13
N MET A 101 -2.78 -6.63 15.56
CA MET A 101 -3.13 -7.34 14.33
C MET A 101 -3.90 -8.64 14.57
N ALA A 102 -4.51 -8.80 15.77
CA ALA A 102 -5.24 -10.00 16.18
C ALA A 102 -4.46 -11.30 15.97
N GLY A 103 -3.13 -11.26 16.17
CA GLY A 103 -2.23 -12.40 15.95
C GLY A 103 -1.81 -12.65 14.50
N VAL A 104 -2.23 -11.81 13.53
CA VAL A 104 -1.71 -11.89 12.16
C VAL A 104 -0.23 -11.46 12.15
N PRO A 105 0.69 -12.31 11.64
CA PRO A 105 2.12 -12.01 11.64
C PRO A 105 2.47 -10.88 10.67
N VAL A 106 3.73 -10.44 10.75
CA VAL A 106 4.31 -9.55 9.73
C VAL A 106 4.56 -10.38 8.47
N HIS A 107 3.94 -9.96 7.38
CA HIS A 107 4.13 -10.61 6.08
C HIS A 107 5.32 -10.01 5.32
N ASN A 108 5.81 -10.75 4.33
CA ASN A 108 6.86 -10.29 3.43
C ASN A 108 6.44 -10.51 1.98
N GLN A 109 6.21 -9.42 1.25
CA GLN A 109 5.84 -9.44 -0.17
C GLN A 109 7.00 -9.78 -1.13
N GLY A 110 8.22 -9.93 -0.59
CA GLY A 110 9.41 -10.11 -1.41
C GLY A 110 9.72 -8.88 -2.25
N SER A 111 10.20 -9.09 -3.46
CA SER A 111 10.55 -8.02 -4.39
C SER A 111 9.41 -7.57 -5.30
N HIS A 112 8.23 -8.19 -5.21
CA HIS A 112 7.10 -7.90 -6.08
C HIS A 112 6.33 -6.62 -5.67
N GLY A 113 5.63 -6.01 -6.63
CA GLY A 113 4.75 -4.85 -6.41
C GLY A 113 3.38 -5.21 -5.80
N SER A 114 3.31 -6.24 -4.96
CA SER A 114 2.08 -6.85 -4.45
C SER A 114 1.58 -6.26 -3.11
N CYS A 115 2.09 -5.11 -2.69
CA CYS A 115 1.77 -4.49 -1.40
C CYS A 115 0.26 -4.30 -1.15
N ALA A 116 -0.51 -3.94 -2.17
CA ALA A 116 -1.96 -3.75 -2.03
C ALA A 116 -2.67 -5.05 -1.63
N THR A 117 -2.27 -6.18 -2.24
CA THR A 117 -2.81 -7.50 -1.87
C THR A 117 -2.40 -7.87 -0.45
N PHE A 118 -1.13 -7.69 -0.06
CA PHE A 118 -0.64 -8.02 1.28
C PHE A 118 -1.29 -7.18 2.37
N ALA A 119 -1.42 -5.87 2.17
CA ALA A 119 -2.05 -4.99 3.14
C ALA A 119 -3.53 -5.34 3.34
N ASN A 120 -4.29 -5.52 2.25
CA ASN A 120 -5.72 -5.78 2.35
C ASN A 120 -6.01 -7.22 2.85
N ALA A 121 -5.23 -8.23 2.43
CA ALA A 121 -5.33 -9.58 2.98
C ALA A 121 -5.07 -9.58 4.49
N GLY A 122 -3.96 -8.99 4.95
CA GLY A 122 -3.66 -8.91 6.38
C GLY A 122 -4.70 -8.13 7.19
N ALA A 123 -5.31 -7.09 6.62
CA ALA A 123 -6.37 -6.35 7.28
C ALA A 123 -7.68 -7.17 7.37
N VAL A 124 -8.03 -7.93 6.34
CA VAL A 124 -9.19 -8.84 6.35
C VAL A 124 -8.95 -10.01 7.32
N ASP A 125 -7.74 -10.58 7.33
CA ASP A 125 -7.36 -11.62 8.30
C ASP A 125 -7.51 -11.10 9.74
N ALA A 126 -7.01 -9.91 10.03
CA ALA A 126 -7.15 -9.28 11.35
C ALA A 126 -8.61 -8.94 11.69
N TYR A 127 -9.43 -8.60 10.69
CA TYR A 127 -10.86 -8.35 10.88
C TYR A 127 -11.62 -9.61 11.28
N PHE A 128 -11.31 -10.74 10.67
CA PHE A 128 -11.93 -12.04 10.99
C PHE A 128 -11.23 -12.82 12.09
N GLY A 129 -10.08 -12.37 12.60
CA GLY A 129 -9.28 -13.09 13.58
C GLY A 129 -8.67 -14.39 13.01
N LEU A 130 -8.26 -14.36 11.74
CA LEU A 130 -7.61 -15.51 11.08
C LEU A 130 -6.13 -15.53 11.43
N THR A 131 -5.78 -16.23 12.51
CA THR A 131 -4.42 -16.21 13.10
C THR A 131 -3.58 -17.41 12.75
N SER A 132 -4.20 -18.53 12.37
CA SER A 132 -3.49 -19.73 11.95
C SER A 132 -2.88 -19.54 10.57
N ALA A 133 -1.63 -19.96 10.41
CA ALA A 133 -0.96 -19.95 9.12
C ALA A 133 -1.74 -20.68 8.01
N TYR A 134 -2.66 -21.56 8.37
CA TYR A 134 -3.49 -22.31 7.42
C TYR A 134 -4.78 -21.60 7.03
N ASN A 135 -5.41 -20.86 7.95
CA ASN A 135 -6.70 -20.22 7.73
C ASN A 135 -6.59 -18.78 7.23
N GLN A 136 -5.39 -18.18 7.24
CA GLN A 136 -5.14 -16.87 6.67
C GLN A 136 -5.38 -16.86 5.16
N MET A 137 -5.77 -15.69 4.64
CA MET A 137 -5.94 -15.50 3.21
C MET A 137 -4.65 -15.80 2.45
N SER A 138 -4.75 -16.55 1.37
CA SER A 138 -3.65 -16.73 0.43
C SER A 138 -3.51 -15.51 -0.46
N GLU A 139 -2.47 -14.74 -0.26
CA GLU A 139 -2.11 -13.63 -1.14
C GLU A 139 -1.82 -14.13 -2.55
N LEU A 140 -1.20 -15.32 -2.66
CA LEU A 140 -0.87 -15.93 -3.93
C LEU A 140 -2.12 -16.24 -4.76
N CYS A 141 -3.13 -16.88 -4.17
CA CYS A 141 -4.40 -17.16 -4.85
C CYS A 141 -5.10 -15.87 -5.30
N ASN A 142 -5.05 -14.83 -4.46
CA ASN A 142 -5.64 -13.54 -4.79
C ASN A 142 -4.91 -12.87 -5.96
N LEU A 143 -3.57 -12.95 -5.99
CA LEU A 143 -2.73 -12.42 -7.07
C LEU A 143 -2.94 -13.17 -8.39
N GLU A 144 -3.03 -14.49 -8.37
CA GLU A 144 -3.30 -15.28 -9.58
C GLU A 144 -4.67 -14.98 -10.17
N LEU A 145 -5.69 -14.89 -9.33
CA LEU A 145 -7.02 -14.45 -9.78
C LEU A 145 -6.96 -13.01 -10.33
N GLY A 146 -6.28 -12.09 -9.64
CA GLY A 146 -6.12 -10.70 -10.08
C GLY A 146 -5.43 -10.62 -11.44
N LYS A 147 -4.37 -11.39 -11.65
CA LYS A 147 -3.66 -11.49 -12.93
C LYS A 147 -4.60 -11.95 -14.07
N TYR A 148 -5.46 -12.93 -13.81
CA TYR A 148 -6.41 -13.43 -14.78
C TYR A 148 -7.50 -12.40 -15.12
N ILE A 149 -8.11 -11.78 -14.10
CA ILE A 149 -9.21 -10.82 -14.26
C ILE A 149 -8.74 -9.55 -14.98
N ASN A 150 -7.54 -9.08 -14.66
CA ASN A 150 -7.01 -7.80 -15.15
C ASN A 150 -6.08 -7.95 -16.36
N ASN A 151 -6.00 -9.13 -16.95
CA ASN A 151 -5.25 -9.32 -18.20
C ASN A 151 -6.03 -8.65 -19.36
N PRO A 152 -5.43 -7.68 -20.13
CA PRO A 152 -3.98 -7.43 -20.30
C PRO A 152 -3.42 -6.24 -19.51
N ASP A 153 -4.19 -5.58 -18.66
CA ASP A 153 -3.86 -4.26 -18.10
C ASP A 153 -2.84 -4.29 -16.94
N ALA A 154 -2.12 -5.39 -16.73
CA ALA A 154 -1.02 -5.57 -15.78
C ALA A 154 -1.30 -5.13 -14.31
N MET A 155 -2.53 -4.75 -13.98
CA MET A 155 -2.96 -4.37 -12.63
C MET A 155 -3.42 -5.57 -11.80
N GLY A 156 -2.92 -6.77 -12.13
CA GLY A 156 -3.28 -8.03 -11.46
C GLY A 156 -2.73 -8.18 -10.05
N GLY A 157 -2.10 -7.14 -9.52
CA GLY A 157 -1.58 -7.13 -8.16
C GLY A 157 -0.09 -7.47 -8.03
N TRP A 158 0.51 -8.14 -9.01
CA TRP A 158 1.93 -8.52 -8.98
C TRP A 158 2.88 -7.34 -9.12
N GLU A 159 2.55 -6.40 -10.00
CA GLU A 159 3.37 -5.22 -10.31
C GLU A 159 2.72 -3.92 -9.82
N GLY A 160 1.64 -4.05 -9.07
CA GLY A 160 0.88 -2.97 -8.48
C GLY A 160 -0.63 -3.22 -8.50
N SER A 161 -1.34 -2.55 -7.62
CA SER A 161 -2.80 -2.50 -7.58
C SER A 161 -3.25 -1.35 -6.68
N TRP A 162 -4.56 -1.19 -6.57
CA TRP A 162 -5.23 -0.30 -5.64
C TRP A 162 -5.98 -1.13 -4.60
N GLY A 163 -5.97 -0.74 -3.33
CA GLY A 163 -6.67 -1.45 -2.27
C GLY A 163 -8.17 -1.59 -2.54
N THR A 164 -8.78 -0.57 -3.13
CA THR A 164 -10.17 -0.64 -3.58
C THR A 164 -10.42 -1.73 -4.62
N LYS A 165 -9.46 -2.02 -5.49
CA LYS A 165 -9.56 -3.12 -6.46
C LYS A 165 -9.40 -4.47 -5.79
N VAL A 166 -8.44 -4.60 -4.87
CA VAL A 166 -8.21 -5.84 -4.10
C VAL A 166 -9.44 -6.18 -3.26
N LEU A 167 -9.97 -5.24 -2.49
CA LEU A 167 -11.18 -5.47 -1.68
C LEU A 167 -12.40 -5.74 -2.55
N GLY A 168 -12.54 -5.06 -3.68
CA GLY A 168 -13.59 -5.35 -4.67
C GLY A 168 -13.48 -6.76 -5.24
N GLN A 169 -12.29 -7.26 -5.51
CA GLN A 169 -12.04 -8.63 -5.93
C GLN A 169 -12.43 -9.63 -4.84
N ILE A 170 -11.99 -9.41 -3.60
CA ILE A 170 -12.34 -10.25 -2.44
C ILE A 170 -13.86 -10.28 -2.23
N THR A 171 -14.52 -9.13 -2.36
CA THR A 171 -15.99 -9.02 -2.22
C THR A 171 -16.73 -9.79 -3.31
N THR A 172 -16.23 -9.74 -4.54
CA THR A 172 -16.91 -10.34 -5.70
C THR A 172 -16.68 -11.85 -5.78
N TYR A 173 -15.45 -12.27 -5.55
CA TYR A 173 -15.04 -13.67 -5.78
C TYR A 173 -14.80 -14.46 -4.49
N GLY A 174 -14.75 -13.80 -3.34
CA GLY A 174 -14.33 -14.39 -2.08
C GLY A 174 -12.81 -14.39 -1.94
N PHE A 175 -12.31 -15.14 -0.97
CA PHE A 175 -10.89 -15.40 -0.76
C PHE A 175 -10.62 -16.86 -0.48
N MET A 176 -9.44 -17.33 -0.84
CA MET A 176 -8.97 -18.68 -0.52
C MET A 176 -7.98 -18.61 0.64
N SER A 177 -8.02 -19.62 1.52
CA SER A 177 -7.05 -19.77 2.58
C SER A 177 -5.72 -20.37 2.06
N ARG A 178 -4.67 -20.25 2.85
CA ARG A 178 -3.38 -20.90 2.53
C ARG A 178 -3.45 -22.42 2.58
N ASP A 179 -4.39 -22.98 3.37
CA ASP A 179 -4.68 -24.41 3.32
C ASP A 179 -5.25 -24.83 1.97
N GLN A 180 -6.20 -24.06 1.46
CA GLN A 180 -6.79 -24.30 0.13
C GLN A 180 -5.77 -24.13 -1.00
N GLN A 181 -4.84 -23.17 -0.88
CA GLN A 181 -3.73 -23.01 -1.82
C GLN A 181 -2.92 -24.28 -2.00
N SER A 182 -2.70 -25.05 -0.91
CA SER A 182 -1.91 -26.28 -0.92
C SER A 182 -2.67 -27.51 -1.44
N GLN A 183 -3.96 -27.41 -1.70
CA GLN A 183 -4.79 -28.52 -2.19
C GLN A 183 -4.54 -28.81 -3.67
N MET A 184 -4.69 -30.08 -4.04
CA MET A 184 -4.61 -30.54 -5.43
C MET A 184 -6.01 -30.83 -5.96
N ILE A 185 -6.28 -30.36 -7.18
CA ILE A 185 -7.52 -30.64 -7.92
C ILE A 185 -7.11 -31.22 -9.28
N ASP A 186 -7.62 -32.38 -9.60
CA ASP A 186 -7.33 -33.11 -10.84
C ASP A 186 -5.80 -33.25 -11.11
N GLY A 187 -5.01 -33.41 -10.05
CA GLY A 187 -3.54 -33.55 -10.15
C GLY A 187 -2.77 -32.25 -10.30
N ALA A 188 -3.43 -31.10 -10.27
CA ALA A 188 -2.80 -29.79 -10.28
C ALA A 188 -3.04 -29.05 -8.94
N TYR A 189 -2.05 -28.28 -8.49
CA TYR A 189 -2.23 -27.42 -7.33
C TYR A 189 -3.13 -26.24 -7.66
N VAL A 190 -3.96 -25.89 -6.69
CA VAL A 190 -4.72 -24.65 -6.72
C VAL A 190 -3.75 -23.47 -6.55
N CYS A 191 -3.80 -22.49 -7.43
CA CYS A 191 -3.03 -21.25 -7.40
C CYS A 191 -1.53 -21.39 -6.99
N GLY A 192 -0.81 -22.34 -7.58
CA GLY A 192 0.64 -22.46 -7.42
C GLY A 192 1.11 -23.35 -6.26
N GLY A 193 0.19 -23.94 -5.52
CA GLY A 193 0.51 -25.03 -4.59
C GLY A 193 1.34 -24.62 -3.38
N LEU A 194 2.43 -25.35 -3.15
CA LEU A 194 3.31 -25.17 -1.98
C LEU A 194 4.32 -24.03 -2.12
N LEU A 195 4.20 -23.18 -3.14
CA LEU A 195 5.10 -22.04 -3.31
C LEU A 195 4.92 -21.05 -2.16
N HIS A 196 6.04 -20.66 -1.58
CA HIS A 196 6.08 -19.75 -0.45
C HIS A 196 6.61 -18.38 -0.88
N TYR A 197 5.97 -17.32 -0.42
CA TYR A 197 6.56 -16.01 -0.43
C TYR A 197 7.82 -15.99 0.46
N PRO A 198 8.89 -15.27 0.07
CA PRO A 198 9.06 -14.41 -1.10
C PRO A 198 9.77 -15.08 -2.31
N THR A 199 10.00 -16.39 -2.29
CA THR A 199 10.77 -17.11 -3.34
C THR A 199 9.98 -17.36 -4.62
N TYR A 200 8.70 -16.97 -4.61
CA TYR A 200 7.79 -17.15 -5.71
C TYR A 200 8.06 -16.19 -6.88
N ASN A 201 8.02 -16.71 -8.11
CA ASN A 201 8.11 -15.91 -9.32
C ASN A 201 6.79 -16.00 -10.11
N ALA A 202 6.10 -14.87 -10.29
CA ALA A 202 4.81 -14.79 -11.00
C ALA A 202 4.83 -15.39 -12.43
N LYS A 203 6.00 -15.44 -13.06
CA LYS A 203 6.15 -16.02 -14.40
C LYS A 203 6.17 -17.54 -14.41
N GLU A 204 6.38 -18.16 -13.25
CA GLU A 204 6.59 -19.61 -13.11
C GLU A 204 5.33 -20.35 -12.64
N THR A 205 4.30 -19.66 -12.20
CA THR A 205 3.12 -20.29 -11.62
C THR A 205 2.31 -21.11 -12.60
N GLY A 206 2.25 -20.72 -13.85
CA GLY A 206 1.51 -21.46 -14.88
C GLY A 206 0.05 -21.80 -14.55
N SER A 207 -0.47 -21.30 -13.41
CA SER A 207 -1.83 -21.60 -12.99
C SER A 207 -2.79 -20.61 -13.62
N ASP A 208 -3.69 -21.10 -14.44
CA ASP A 208 -4.82 -20.34 -14.96
C ASP A 208 -5.95 -20.37 -13.92
N MET A 209 -5.83 -19.51 -12.89
CA MET A 209 -6.86 -19.38 -11.86
C MET A 209 -8.04 -18.60 -12.42
N THR A 210 -8.95 -19.28 -13.10
CA THR A 210 -10.18 -18.63 -13.59
C THR A 210 -11.10 -18.24 -12.44
N PRO A 211 -11.97 -17.22 -12.61
CA PRO A 211 -12.96 -16.84 -11.60
C PRO A 211 -13.87 -18.00 -11.20
N GLU A 212 -14.24 -18.86 -12.14
CA GLU A 212 -15.12 -20.00 -11.92
C GLU A 212 -14.45 -21.05 -11.01
N VAL A 213 -13.19 -21.36 -11.26
CA VAL A 213 -12.40 -22.27 -10.42
C VAL A 213 -12.21 -21.66 -9.03
N PHE A 214 -11.82 -20.39 -8.97
CA PHE A 214 -11.62 -19.70 -7.70
C PHE A 214 -12.88 -19.70 -6.83
N GLN A 215 -14.05 -19.42 -7.41
CA GLN A 215 -15.31 -19.35 -6.67
C GLN A 215 -15.81 -20.69 -6.11
N GLN A 216 -15.35 -21.82 -6.65
CA GLN A 216 -15.71 -23.14 -6.11
C GLN A 216 -15.11 -23.40 -4.73
N PHE A 217 -13.95 -22.77 -4.45
CA PHE A 217 -13.18 -23.00 -3.21
C PHE A 217 -13.15 -21.78 -2.29
N SER A 218 -13.56 -20.61 -2.78
CA SER A 218 -13.45 -19.37 -2.03
C SER A 218 -14.46 -19.25 -0.89
N ASP A 219 -14.00 -18.66 0.22
CA ASP A 219 -14.84 -18.17 1.30
C ASP A 219 -15.46 -16.82 0.90
N LYS A 220 -16.78 -16.70 0.96
CA LYS A 220 -17.54 -15.51 0.55
C LYS A 220 -18.11 -14.71 1.73
N ARG A 221 -17.58 -14.93 2.94
CA ARG A 221 -18.09 -14.23 4.13
C ARG A 221 -17.79 -12.73 4.13
N PHE A 222 -16.75 -12.28 3.39
CA PHE A 222 -16.44 -10.87 3.24
C PHE A 222 -17.27 -10.25 2.11
N THR A 223 -17.99 -9.16 2.42
CA THR A 223 -18.97 -8.57 1.52
C THR A 223 -18.77 -7.06 1.37
N ASP A 224 -19.51 -6.42 0.48
CA ASP A 224 -19.54 -4.96 0.31
C ASP A 224 -20.04 -4.19 1.54
N LYS A 225 -20.62 -4.89 2.51
CA LYS A 225 -21.05 -4.33 3.80
C LYS A 225 -19.91 -4.26 4.82
N ASP A 226 -18.82 -4.96 4.57
CA ASP A 226 -17.70 -5.09 5.50
C ASP A 226 -16.61 -4.06 5.26
N TRP A 227 -16.70 -3.27 4.21
CA TRP A 227 -15.72 -2.23 3.94
C TRP A 227 -16.30 -1.01 3.22
N ARG A 228 -15.55 0.08 3.24
CA ARG A 228 -15.85 1.29 2.47
C ARG A 228 -14.59 2.10 2.19
N LYS A 229 -14.64 2.90 1.13
CA LYS A 229 -13.63 3.92 0.85
C LYS A 229 -13.86 5.15 1.73
N ILE A 230 -12.80 5.67 2.33
CA ILE A 230 -12.79 6.97 3.01
C ILE A 230 -12.38 8.04 1.99
N PRO A 231 -13.15 9.13 1.83
CA PRO A 231 -12.79 10.23 0.94
C PRO A 231 -11.47 10.92 1.34
N ILE A 232 -10.70 11.38 0.36
CA ILE A 232 -9.38 11.99 0.57
C ILE A 232 -9.47 13.51 0.60
N TYR A 233 -9.59 14.06 1.82
CA TYR A 233 -9.69 15.51 2.09
C TYR A 233 -8.77 15.92 3.26
N GLY A 234 -7.51 15.50 3.26
CA GLY A 234 -6.49 15.93 4.22
C GLY A 234 -6.87 15.67 5.68
N SER A 235 -7.10 16.72 6.46
CA SER A 235 -7.44 16.59 7.90
C SER A 235 -8.76 15.87 8.15
N PHE A 236 -9.74 15.97 7.25
CA PHE A 236 -10.98 15.21 7.36
C PHE A 236 -10.73 13.71 7.23
N THR A 237 -9.93 13.30 6.25
CA THR A 237 -9.51 11.89 6.09
C THR A 237 -8.86 11.36 7.36
N LEU A 238 -7.92 12.11 7.94
CA LEU A 238 -7.25 11.74 9.19
C LEU A 238 -8.26 11.57 10.35
N SER A 239 -9.25 12.45 10.47
CA SER A 239 -10.31 12.34 11.48
C SER A 239 -11.14 11.06 11.28
N MET A 240 -11.47 10.71 10.04
CA MET A 240 -12.21 9.48 9.73
C MET A 240 -11.37 8.22 10.03
N VAL A 241 -10.07 8.24 9.74
CA VAL A 241 -9.14 7.16 10.13
C VAL A 241 -9.11 6.97 11.64
N LYS A 242 -8.91 8.04 12.39
CA LYS A 242 -8.94 7.99 13.87
C LYS A 242 -10.25 7.44 14.40
N ARG A 243 -11.38 7.88 13.81
CA ARG A 243 -12.70 7.36 14.18
C ARG A 243 -12.81 5.85 13.91
N ALA A 244 -12.38 5.38 12.73
CA ALA A 244 -12.41 3.97 12.38
C ALA A 244 -11.58 3.12 13.36
N LEU A 245 -10.36 3.56 13.70
CA LEU A 245 -9.52 2.90 14.70
C LEU A 245 -10.16 2.88 16.11
N ASN A 246 -10.82 3.95 16.52
CA ASN A 246 -11.52 3.97 17.80
C ASN A 246 -12.73 3.02 17.84
N LEU A 247 -13.34 2.74 16.70
CA LEU A 247 -14.39 1.71 16.54
C LEU A 247 -13.83 0.28 16.48
N GLY A 248 -12.51 0.13 16.47
CA GLY A 248 -11.85 -1.19 16.30
C GLY A 248 -11.80 -1.69 14.87
N HIS A 249 -12.13 -0.84 13.91
CA HIS A 249 -12.08 -1.18 12.48
C HIS A 249 -10.64 -1.20 11.98
N ARG A 250 -10.36 -2.05 10.98
CA ARG A 250 -9.08 -2.07 10.27
C ARG A 250 -9.08 -0.99 9.20
N VAL A 251 -7.91 -0.42 8.96
CA VAL A 251 -7.77 0.64 7.94
C VAL A 251 -6.56 0.34 7.10
N THR A 252 -6.70 0.36 5.77
CA THR A 252 -5.57 0.32 4.83
C THR A 252 -5.41 1.67 4.14
N LEU A 253 -4.20 1.98 3.73
CA LEU A 253 -3.89 3.21 3.00
C LEU A 253 -2.95 2.93 1.84
N GLY A 254 -3.25 3.49 0.68
CA GLY A 254 -2.31 3.66 -0.43
C GLY A 254 -1.70 5.06 -0.38
N SER A 255 -0.38 5.14 -0.37
CA SER A 255 0.38 6.39 -0.32
C SER A 255 1.37 6.50 -1.46
N LEU A 256 1.59 7.72 -1.93
CA LEU A 256 2.70 8.04 -2.80
C LEU A 256 3.97 8.18 -1.97
N LEU A 257 5.02 7.44 -2.32
CA LEU A 257 6.32 7.47 -1.66
C LEU A 257 7.37 8.03 -2.61
N ALA A 258 8.17 8.98 -2.14
CA ALA A 258 9.25 9.58 -2.91
C ALA A 258 10.46 8.63 -2.97
N VAL A 259 11.15 8.64 -4.10
CA VAL A 259 12.35 7.84 -4.38
C VAL A 259 13.47 8.78 -4.82
N VAL A 260 14.68 8.55 -4.37
CA VAL A 260 15.85 9.35 -4.79
C VAL A 260 16.07 9.17 -6.29
N PRO A 261 15.95 10.23 -7.11
CA PRO A 261 16.05 10.10 -8.56
C PRO A 261 17.48 9.86 -9.03
N LYS A 262 17.62 9.30 -10.23
CA LYS A 262 18.94 9.13 -10.87
C LYS A 262 19.60 10.49 -11.09
N GLY A 263 20.87 10.58 -10.69
CA GLY A 263 21.65 11.83 -10.79
C GLY A 263 21.47 12.78 -9.62
N SER A 264 20.67 12.44 -8.62
CA SER A 264 20.56 13.23 -7.39
C SER A 264 21.88 13.18 -6.60
N THR A 265 22.22 14.31 -5.99
CA THR A 265 23.30 14.42 -4.99
C THR A 265 22.76 14.28 -3.56
N LYS A 266 21.46 14.11 -3.40
CA LYS A 266 20.74 14.04 -2.13
C LYS A 266 20.31 12.59 -1.85
N GLY A 267 21.26 11.74 -1.54
CA GLY A 267 21.03 10.32 -1.30
C GLY A 267 21.43 9.41 -2.47
N ARG A 268 21.35 8.10 -2.25
CA ARG A 268 21.70 7.11 -3.27
C ARG A 268 20.50 6.92 -4.22
N PRO A 269 20.69 7.05 -5.54
CA PRO A 269 19.61 6.83 -6.52
C PRO A 269 18.93 5.48 -6.33
N GLY A 270 17.59 5.49 -6.33
CA GLY A 270 16.75 4.32 -6.09
C GLY A 270 16.41 4.06 -4.63
N ASP A 271 17.02 4.78 -3.66
CA ASP A 271 16.63 4.65 -2.27
C ASP A 271 15.24 5.28 -2.04
N LEU A 272 14.44 4.59 -1.24
CA LEU A 272 13.15 5.10 -0.78
C LEU A 272 13.37 6.20 0.26
N VAL A 273 12.69 7.33 0.13
CA VAL A 273 12.79 8.47 1.06
C VAL A 273 11.78 8.28 2.19
N ILE A 274 12.26 7.75 3.31
CA ILE A 274 11.49 7.66 4.56
C ILE A 274 11.72 8.93 5.37
N GLY A 275 12.97 9.24 5.65
CA GLY A 275 13.46 10.55 6.08
C GLY A 275 13.42 10.83 7.57
N GLY A 276 12.87 9.94 8.40
CA GLY A 276 12.81 10.12 9.85
C GLY A 276 12.89 8.83 10.64
N SER A 277 13.09 8.97 11.96
CA SER A 277 13.11 7.87 12.92
C SER A 277 12.22 8.20 14.12
N TYR A 278 11.53 7.19 14.63
CA TYR A 278 10.68 7.30 15.82
C TYR A 278 11.14 6.37 16.96
N ASN A 279 11.22 5.06 16.74
CA ASN A 279 11.58 4.07 17.77
C ASN A 279 13.05 3.65 17.77
N GLY A 280 13.91 4.45 17.15
CA GLY A 280 15.36 4.19 17.10
C GLY A 280 15.78 3.20 16.01
N ALA A 281 14.84 2.64 15.23
CA ALA A 281 15.15 1.98 13.98
C ALA A 281 15.54 3.07 12.96
N PRO A 282 16.63 2.92 12.21
CA PRO A 282 16.96 3.88 11.19
C PRO A 282 15.87 3.91 10.11
N ASP A 283 15.44 5.12 9.75
CA ASP A 283 14.48 5.34 8.66
C ASP A 283 13.19 4.51 8.80
N ASP A 284 12.50 4.65 9.94
CA ASP A 284 11.23 3.97 10.22
C ASP A 284 10.00 4.90 10.17
N ALA A 285 10.20 6.21 9.95
CA ALA A 285 9.12 7.19 9.98
C ALA A 285 9.09 8.09 8.73
N TRP A 286 8.01 8.03 7.96
CA TRP A 286 7.80 8.97 6.85
C TRP A 286 7.50 10.36 7.39
N VAL A 287 8.38 11.29 7.05
CA VAL A 287 8.30 12.70 7.45
C VAL A 287 8.19 13.61 6.22
N MET A 288 7.54 14.76 6.39
CA MET A 288 7.41 15.74 5.31
C MET A 288 8.64 16.65 5.27
N ILE A 289 9.49 16.46 4.25
CA ILE A 289 10.75 17.21 4.03
C ILE A 289 10.79 17.80 2.61
N PRO A 290 11.63 18.84 2.36
CA PRO A 290 11.75 19.47 1.04
C PRO A 290 12.11 18.51 -0.09
N GLU A 291 12.90 17.48 0.21
CA GLU A 291 13.30 16.44 -0.76
C GLU A 291 12.12 15.65 -1.29
N VAL A 292 11.09 15.40 -0.48
CA VAL A 292 9.84 14.76 -0.94
C VAL A 292 9.17 15.61 -2.02
N LYS A 293 9.14 16.96 -1.84
CA LYS A 293 8.60 17.87 -2.86
C LYS A 293 9.40 17.77 -4.16
N GLU A 294 10.71 17.91 -4.06
CA GLU A 294 11.62 17.91 -5.21
C GLU A 294 11.50 16.61 -6.02
N PHE A 295 11.46 15.45 -5.35
CA PHE A 295 11.42 14.18 -6.04
C PHE A 295 10.04 13.88 -6.65
N VAL A 296 8.95 14.35 -6.03
CA VAL A 296 7.61 14.31 -6.65
C VAL A 296 7.55 15.22 -7.89
N GLU A 297 8.17 16.40 -7.86
CA GLU A 297 8.29 17.29 -9.04
C GLU A 297 9.05 16.62 -10.19
N GLN A 298 10.06 15.81 -9.88
CA GLN A 298 10.84 15.01 -10.84
C GLN A 298 10.17 13.68 -11.24
N GLU A 299 8.91 13.44 -10.84
CA GLU A 299 8.17 12.19 -11.11
C GLU A 299 8.86 10.93 -10.56
N SER A 300 9.71 11.09 -9.54
CA SER A 300 10.42 10.00 -8.86
C SER A 300 9.65 9.57 -7.61
N SER A 301 8.54 8.87 -7.83
CA SER A 301 7.68 8.39 -6.75
C SER A 301 6.85 7.19 -7.20
N GLY A 302 6.55 6.29 -6.25
CA GLY A 302 5.75 5.09 -6.47
C GLY A 302 4.66 4.91 -5.43
N GLY A 303 3.65 4.13 -5.76
CA GLY A 303 2.55 3.77 -4.87
C GLY A 303 2.92 2.62 -3.95
N HIS A 304 2.57 2.73 -2.68
CA HIS A 304 2.72 1.65 -1.69
C HIS A 304 1.51 1.61 -0.76
N GLU A 305 1.12 0.40 -0.37
CA GLU A 305 -0.04 0.20 0.51
C GLU A 305 0.35 -0.50 1.80
N MET A 306 -0.23 -0.03 2.92
CA MET A 306 0.04 -0.47 4.29
C MET A 306 -1.24 -0.49 5.12
N ILE A 307 -1.19 -1.12 6.30
CA ILE A 307 -2.29 -1.14 7.27
C ILE A 307 -2.03 -0.08 8.34
N ILE A 308 -2.99 0.80 8.62
CA ILE A 308 -2.91 1.70 9.77
C ILE A 308 -3.39 0.93 11.01
N THR A 309 -2.50 0.72 11.95
CA THR A 309 -2.81 0.01 13.20
C THR A 309 -3.01 0.95 14.38
N GLY A 310 -2.58 2.20 14.28
CA GLY A 310 -2.72 3.14 15.38
C GLY A 310 -2.43 4.58 15.02
N TYR A 311 -2.61 5.43 16.01
CA TYR A 311 -2.21 6.83 15.99
C TYR A 311 -1.81 7.31 17.38
N ASN A 312 -0.93 8.32 17.41
CA ASN A 312 -0.57 9.05 18.65
C ASN A 312 -0.32 10.52 18.33
N ASP A 313 -1.16 11.40 18.88
CA ASP A 313 -1.11 12.84 18.65
C ASP A 313 0.15 13.49 19.24
N ASN A 314 0.72 12.88 20.27
CA ASN A 314 1.87 13.40 21.02
C ASN A 314 3.21 12.77 20.62
N ALA A 315 3.19 11.71 19.82
CA ALA A 315 4.41 11.07 19.34
C ALA A 315 5.08 11.93 18.27
N CYS A 316 6.40 12.02 18.30
CA CYS A 316 7.18 12.83 17.36
C CYS A 316 8.30 12.01 16.75
N ALA A 317 8.43 12.06 15.42
CA ALA A 317 9.57 11.49 14.70
C ALA A 317 10.64 12.55 14.50
N GLU A 318 11.91 12.14 14.64
CA GLU A 318 13.07 12.98 14.31
C GLU A 318 13.37 12.88 12.82
N ILE A 319 13.64 14.00 12.17
CA ILE A 319 14.08 14.04 10.77
C ILE A 319 15.56 13.60 10.73
N THR A 320 15.82 12.52 10.02
CA THR A 320 17.17 11.93 9.88
C THR A 320 17.82 12.21 8.53
N PHE A 321 17.02 12.63 7.54
CA PHE A 321 17.47 12.83 6.16
C PHE A 321 17.12 14.24 5.65
N GLY A 322 18.04 14.85 4.93
CA GLY A 322 17.79 16.09 4.18
C GLY A 322 17.69 17.36 5.03
N VAL A 323 16.95 18.32 4.50
CA VAL A 323 16.78 19.62 5.15
C VAL A 323 15.89 19.50 6.38
N GLY A 324 16.43 19.90 7.51
CA GLY A 324 15.72 19.85 8.80
C GLY A 324 16.14 18.71 9.71
N SER A 325 17.18 17.94 9.36
CA SER A 325 17.76 16.90 10.24
C SER A 325 17.95 17.41 11.67
N GLY A 326 17.57 16.57 12.65
CA GLY A 326 17.55 16.90 14.07
C GLY A 326 16.29 17.62 14.55
N LYS A 327 15.38 18.06 13.65
CA LYS A 327 14.07 18.59 14.02
C LYS A 327 13.06 17.46 14.14
N GLN A 328 11.97 17.75 14.85
CA GLN A 328 10.87 16.79 15.07
C GLN A 328 9.60 17.19 14.33
N GLN A 329 8.85 16.18 13.89
CA GLN A 329 7.48 16.30 13.41
C GLN A 329 6.57 15.40 14.25
N CYS A 330 5.52 15.99 14.81
CA CYS A 330 4.65 15.32 15.77
C CYS A 330 3.27 14.97 15.20
N GLY A 331 2.61 14.02 15.85
CA GLY A 331 1.39 13.38 15.38
C GLY A 331 1.73 12.26 14.40
N LEU A 332 1.68 11.01 14.88
CA LEU A 332 2.10 9.85 14.12
C LEU A 332 0.94 8.85 13.94
N LEU A 333 0.87 8.27 12.74
CA LEU A 333 0.20 7.01 12.49
C LEU A 333 1.21 5.87 12.68
N THR A 334 0.75 4.75 13.24
CA THR A 334 1.49 3.48 13.24
C THR A 334 1.00 2.63 12.10
N LEU A 335 1.93 2.08 11.32
CA LEU A 335 1.67 1.33 10.11
C LEU A 335 2.24 -0.08 10.22
N ARG A 336 1.46 -1.11 9.92
CA ARG A 336 1.95 -2.45 9.65
C ARG A 336 2.30 -2.54 8.17
N ASN A 337 3.55 -2.87 7.88
CA ASN A 337 4.07 -3.02 6.52
C ASN A 337 4.23 -4.49 6.14
N SER A 338 4.49 -4.76 4.87
CA SER A 338 4.67 -6.11 4.30
C SER A 338 6.09 -6.34 3.77
N TRP A 339 7.09 -5.83 4.48
CA TRP A 339 8.52 -6.01 4.13
C TRP A 339 9.26 -6.96 5.08
N GLY A 340 8.52 -7.75 5.88
CA GLY A 340 9.05 -8.68 6.87
C GLY A 340 9.41 -8.03 8.20
N GLU A 341 9.64 -8.85 9.22
CA GLU A 341 9.92 -8.40 10.60
C GLU A 341 11.25 -7.65 10.77
N ASN A 342 12.19 -7.87 9.84
CA ASN A 342 13.51 -7.24 9.91
C ASN A 342 13.53 -5.81 9.32
N ALA A 343 12.43 -5.34 8.77
CA ALA A 343 12.30 -4.01 8.18
C ALA A 343 11.59 -3.07 9.15
N GLY A 344 12.10 -1.84 9.28
CA GLY A 344 11.59 -0.84 10.21
C GLY A 344 11.61 -1.29 11.68
N ASP A 345 10.61 -0.91 12.43
CA ASP A 345 10.42 -1.32 13.83
C ASP A 345 9.62 -2.64 13.87
N HIS A 346 10.33 -3.79 13.74
CA HIS A 346 9.71 -5.12 13.72
C HIS A 346 8.54 -5.26 12.75
N GLY A 347 8.73 -4.77 11.52
CA GLY A 347 7.72 -4.77 10.46
C GLY A 347 6.71 -3.64 10.55
N ASN A 348 6.82 -2.78 11.56
CA ASN A 348 6.03 -1.56 11.65
C ASN A 348 6.84 -0.36 11.16
N TYR A 349 6.11 0.64 10.72
CA TYR A 349 6.61 1.95 10.32
C TYR A 349 5.69 3.03 10.89
N TYR A 350 6.15 4.26 10.77
CA TYR A 350 5.40 5.41 11.24
C TYR A 350 5.22 6.43 10.12
N MET A 351 4.22 7.27 10.24
CA MET A 351 3.96 8.32 9.25
C MET A 351 3.44 9.55 9.96
N THR A 352 4.08 10.68 9.73
CA THR A 352 3.58 11.95 10.29
C THR A 352 2.24 12.32 9.68
N TYR A 353 1.38 13.00 10.45
CA TYR A 353 0.08 13.45 9.95
C TYR A 353 0.21 14.38 8.75
N ASP A 354 1.27 15.17 8.68
CA ASP A 354 1.50 16.07 7.55
C ASP A 354 1.87 15.31 6.28
N PHE A 355 2.66 14.24 6.40
CA PHE A 355 2.92 13.35 5.27
C PHE A 355 1.63 12.64 4.82
N PHE A 356 0.88 12.07 5.75
CA PHE A 356 -0.40 11.41 5.46
C PHE A 356 -1.38 12.33 4.73
N LYS A 357 -1.64 13.52 5.27
CA LYS A 357 -2.62 14.47 4.69
C LYS A 357 -2.34 14.83 3.23
N VAL A 358 -1.07 14.77 2.83
CA VAL A 358 -0.63 15.20 1.50
C VAL A 358 -0.38 14.03 0.58
N MET A 359 0.30 12.98 1.06
CA MET A 359 0.82 11.91 0.19
C MET A 359 -0.16 10.74 0.03
N VAL A 360 -1.18 10.62 0.90
CA VAL A 360 -2.20 9.58 0.77
C VAL A 360 -2.99 9.71 -0.54
N MET A 361 -3.25 8.59 -1.19
CA MET A 361 -3.97 8.48 -2.46
C MET A 361 -5.31 7.78 -2.29
N GLU A 362 -5.39 6.79 -1.41
CA GLU A 362 -6.62 6.10 -1.06
C GLU A 362 -6.59 5.61 0.39
N VAL A 363 -7.75 5.43 0.98
CA VAL A 363 -7.94 4.83 2.31
C VAL A 363 -9.19 3.97 2.28
N GLN A 364 -9.09 2.76 2.83
CA GLN A 364 -10.20 1.84 3.02
C GLN A 364 -10.40 1.57 4.50
N GLU A 365 -11.65 1.59 4.94
CA GLU A 365 -12.07 1.16 6.27
C GLU A 365 -12.72 -0.21 6.16
N ILE A 366 -12.23 -1.17 6.93
CA ILE A 366 -12.71 -2.56 7.00
C ILE A 366 -13.31 -2.76 8.39
N GLY A 367 -14.61 -2.97 8.42
CA GLY A 367 -15.43 -3.12 9.61
C GLY A 367 -16.90 -3.06 9.25
N ARG A 368 -17.77 -3.77 9.97
CA ARG A 368 -19.20 -3.77 9.65
C ARG A 368 -19.78 -2.36 9.70
N LYS A 369 -20.47 -1.98 8.66
CA LYS A 369 -21.28 -0.77 8.63
C LYS A 369 -22.37 -0.93 9.70
N GLN A 370 -22.35 -0.04 10.69
CA GLN A 370 -23.47 0.13 11.64
C GLN A 370 -24.63 0.80 10.94
#